data_bfaa0af471743984328e47b1350bd44d
#
_entry.id   bfaa0af471743984328e47b1350bd44d
#
_cell.length_a   1.000
_cell.length_b   1.000
_cell.length_c   1.000
_cell.angle_alpha   90.00
_cell.angle_beta   90.00
_cell.angle_gamma   90.00
#
_symmetry.space_group_name_H-M   'P 1'
#
loop_
_entity.id
_entity.type
_entity.pdbx_description
1 polymer ?
#
loop_
_entity_poly.entity_id
_entity_poly.type
_entity_poly.pdbx_seq_one_letter_code
_entity_poly.pdbx_strand_id
1 'polypeptide(L)'
;MSEQYYTLKIAGLERQLKKFPVSDIAAFILFGDVELTEACARELLRKVPEFDYIVTPEAKSIPLAYEMSRLSGKKYIVARKGVKVYMDNPIEFKETSLTTQKEQSLFLGHEDGDLIKDKRVLIVDDVISTGESLKAVIGLVNAFGGNIVASCAPLAEGDAGERDDIIFLEKLPLFFK
;
A
#
# COMPACT_ATOMS: atom_id res chain seq x y z
N MET A 1 -31.20 2.42 5.80
CA MET A 1 -30.09 1.46 5.48
C MET A 1 -28.94 2.10 4.70
N SER A 2 -29.10 3.28 4.07
CA SER A 2 -28.06 3.97 3.30
C SER A 2 -26.91 4.57 4.12
N GLU A 3 -27.09 4.80 5.42
CA GLU A 3 -26.07 5.43 6.27
C GLU A 3 -24.91 4.53 6.68
N GLN A 4 -25.06 3.20 6.51
CA GLN A 4 -24.02 2.24 6.93
C GLN A 4 -23.03 1.88 5.83
N TYR A 5 -23.28 2.29 4.59
CA TYR A 5 -22.46 1.95 3.44
C TYR A 5 -22.09 3.19 2.63
N TYR A 6 -20.91 3.13 2.04
CA TYR A 6 -20.42 4.10 1.05
C TYR A 6 -20.29 3.40 -0.30
N THR A 7 -20.84 4.00 -1.35
CA THR A 7 -20.72 3.49 -2.70
C THR A 7 -19.43 4.02 -3.32
N LEU A 8 -18.45 3.15 -3.45
CA LEU A 8 -17.18 3.44 -4.12
C LEU A 8 -17.28 3.07 -5.61
N LYS A 9 -16.91 4.02 -6.48
CA LYS A 9 -16.71 3.78 -7.91
C LYS A 9 -15.21 3.87 -8.21
N ILE A 10 -14.61 2.78 -8.65
CA ILE A 10 -13.17 2.67 -8.87
C ILE A 10 -12.86 1.68 -9.99
N ALA A 11 -11.92 2.04 -10.86
CA ALA A 11 -11.45 1.19 -11.96
C ALA A 11 -12.59 0.60 -12.83
N GLY A 12 -13.66 1.38 -13.05
CA GLY A 12 -14.83 0.95 -13.81
C GLY A 12 -15.81 0.03 -13.06
N LEU A 13 -15.58 -0.22 -11.78
CA LEU A 13 -16.40 -1.06 -10.92
C LEU A 13 -17.08 -0.25 -9.82
N GLU A 14 -18.11 -0.82 -9.21
CA GLU A 14 -18.81 -0.27 -8.06
C GLU A 14 -18.77 -1.26 -6.90
N ARG A 15 -18.49 -0.75 -5.67
CA ARG A 15 -18.47 -1.55 -4.44
C ARG A 15 -19.16 -0.81 -3.30
N GLN A 16 -19.83 -1.56 -2.44
CA GLN A 16 -20.44 -1.05 -1.23
C GLN A 16 -19.48 -1.26 -0.04
N LEU A 17 -18.85 -0.21 0.42
CA LEU A 17 -17.93 -0.25 1.56
C LEU A 17 -18.70 -0.02 2.85
N LYS A 18 -18.51 -0.92 3.83
CA LYS A 18 -19.11 -0.75 5.15
C LYS A 18 -18.39 0.40 5.90
N LYS A 19 -19.18 1.37 6.36
CA LYS A 19 -18.68 2.44 7.22
C LYS A 19 -18.64 1.99 8.67
N PHE A 20 -17.60 2.41 9.39
CA PHE A 20 -17.41 2.15 10.81
C PHE A 20 -17.54 3.45 11.60
N PRO A 21 -18.66 3.69 12.29
CA PRO A 21 -18.94 4.96 12.94
C PRO A 21 -17.95 5.36 14.04
N VAL A 22 -17.21 4.37 14.58
CA VAL A 22 -16.26 4.59 15.68
C VAL A 22 -14.89 5.07 15.16
N SER A 23 -14.57 4.76 13.90
CA SER A 23 -13.25 5.04 13.30
C SER A 23 -13.32 6.00 12.12
N ASP A 24 -14.50 6.53 11.80
CA ASP A 24 -14.76 7.48 10.68
C ASP A 24 -14.25 7.01 9.30
N ILE A 25 -14.04 5.71 9.14
CA ILE A 25 -13.53 5.07 7.92
C ILE A 25 -14.55 4.14 7.27
N ALA A 26 -14.38 3.89 5.98
CA ALA A 26 -15.02 2.79 5.28
C ALA A 26 -14.00 1.69 4.98
N ALA A 27 -14.41 0.42 5.17
CA ALA A 27 -13.50 -0.70 4.95
C ALA A 27 -13.30 -0.97 3.46
N PHE A 28 -12.09 -0.74 2.98
CA PHE A 28 -11.64 -1.19 1.68
C PHE A 28 -10.77 -2.44 1.86
N ILE A 29 -11.22 -3.56 1.30
CA ILE A 29 -10.57 -4.86 1.48
C ILE A 29 -10.50 -5.56 0.13
N LEU A 30 -9.29 -5.89 -0.32
CA LEU A 30 -9.03 -6.61 -1.57
C LEU A 30 -9.04 -8.14 -1.39
N PHE A 31 -8.96 -8.63 -0.14
CA PHE A 31 -9.00 -10.08 0.12
C PHE A 31 -10.29 -10.70 -0.40
N GLY A 32 -10.14 -11.67 -1.32
CA GLY A 32 -11.26 -12.36 -1.93
C GLY A 32 -11.97 -11.63 -3.08
N ASP A 33 -11.72 -10.33 -3.26
CA ASP A 33 -12.28 -9.55 -4.39
C ASP A 33 -11.29 -9.54 -5.57
N VAL A 34 -11.27 -10.62 -6.31
CA VAL A 34 -10.34 -10.83 -7.43
C VAL A 34 -10.59 -9.82 -8.54
N GLU A 35 -11.85 -9.61 -8.92
CA GLU A 35 -12.24 -8.68 -9.99
C GLU A 35 -11.75 -7.26 -9.72
N LEU A 36 -11.97 -6.77 -8.47
CA LEU A 36 -11.52 -5.44 -8.06
C LEU A 36 -9.99 -5.34 -8.02
N THR A 37 -9.32 -6.38 -7.51
CA THR A 37 -7.86 -6.44 -7.45
C THR A 37 -7.24 -6.37 -8.84
N GLU A 38 -7.74 -7.15 -9.80
CA GLU A 38 -7.29 -7.14 -11.19
C GLU A 38 -7.54 -5.78 -11.87
N ALA A 39 -8.72 -5.20 -11.67
CA ALA A 39 -9.06 -3.90 -12.24
C ALA A 39 -8.16 -2.78 -11.70
N CYS A 40 -7.95 -2.73 -10.39
CA CYS A 40 -7.05 -1.75 -9.76
C CYS A 40 -5.60 -1.92 -10.23
N ALA A 41 -5.10 -3.16 -10.32
CA ALA A 41 -3.76 -3.44 -10.79
C ALA A 41 -3.53 -2.93 -12.22
N ARG A 42 -4.45 -3.19 -13.13
CA ARG A 42 -4.37 -2.71 -14.52
C ARG A 42 -4.35 -1.19 -14.61
N GLU A 43 -5.23 -0.52 -13.88
CA GLU A 43 -5.31 0.95 -13.91
C GLU A 43 -4.08 1.61 -13.27
N LEU A 44 -3.56 1.08 -12.16
CA LEU A 44 -2.35 1.59 -11.53
C LEU A 44 -1.13 1.41 -12.44
N LEU A 45 -0.97 0.24 -13.08
CA LEU A 45 0.15 -0.01 -13.99
C LEU A 45 0.18 0.93 -15.20
N ARG A 46 -0.96 1.50 -15.60
CA ARG A 46 -1.02 2.53 -16.66
C ARG A 46 -0.53 3.90 -16.20
N LYS A 47 -0.54 4.15 -14.89
CA LYS A 47 -0.21 5.47 -14.30
C LYS A 47 1.19 5.54 -13.72
N VAL A 48 1.74 4.42 -13.26
CA VAL A 48 3.04 4.39 -12.59
C VAL A 48 4.19 4.43 -13.61
N PRO A 49 5.35 5.02 -13.24
CA PRO A 49 6.53 4.98 -14.09
C PRO A 49 7.11 3.56 -14.16
N GLU A 50 8.11 3.36 -15.02
CA GLU A 50 8.84 2.10 -15.07
C GLU A 50 9.56 1.80 -13.74
N PHE A 51 9.52 0.54 -13.34
CA PHE A 51 10.13 0.05 -12.12
C PHE A 51 10.76 -1.34 -12.33
N ASP A 52 11.61 -1.75 -11.37
CA ASP A 52 12.27 -3.04 -11.39
C ASP A 52 11.70 -3.99 -10.34
N TYR A 53 11.30 -3.46 -9.19
CA TYR A 53 10.72 -4.20 -8.05
C TYR A 53 9.52 -3.47 -7.47
N ILE A 54 8.59 -4.25 -6.91
CA ILE A 54 7.50 -3.76 -6.08
C ILE A 54 7.84 -4.05 -4.61
N VAL A 55 7.64 -3.08 -3.72
CA VAL A 55 7.65 -3.30 -2.27
C VAL A 55 6.29 -2.92 -1.71
N THR A 56 5.73 -3.82 -0.91
CA THR A 56 4.39 -3.65 -0.31
C THR A 56 4.42 -4.01 1.17
N PRO A 57 3.69 -3.29 2.05
CA PRO A 57 3.58 -3.67 3.45
C PRO A 57 2.61 -4.84 3.65
N GLU A 58 2.87 -5.68 4.64
CA GLU A 58 1.91 -6.67 5.13
C GLU A 58 0.67 -5.96 5.70
N ALA A 59 -0.58 -6.34 5.39
CA ALA A 59 -0.96 -7.53 4.66
C ALA A 59 -1.97 -7.23 3.52
N LYS A 60 -2.83 -6.19 3.64
CA LYS A 60 -4.02 -6.01 2.77
C LYS A 60 -3.68 -5.68 1.32
N SER A 61 -2.51 -5.10 1.07
CA SER A 61 -2.02 -4.76 -0.27
C SER A 61 -1.32 -5.90 -1.00
N ILE A 62 -1.05 -7.03 -0.34
CA ILE A 62 -0.37 -8.18 -0.95
C ILE A 62 -1.09 -8.70 -2.20
N PRO A 63 -2.43 -8.88 -2.24
CA PRO A 63 -3.11 -9.31 -3.46
C PRO A 63 -2.88 -8.38 -4.64
N LEU A 64 -2.90 -7.07 -4.39
CA LEU A 64 -2.63 -6.05 -5.41
C LEU A 64 -1.19 -6.13 -5.92
N ALA A 65 -0.22 -6.20 -5.02
CA ALA A 65 1.19 -6.33 -5.38
C ALA A 65 1.46 -7.61 -6.18
N TYR A 66 0.84 -8.74 -5.80
CA TYR A 66 0.90 -9.98 -6.56
C TYR A 66 0.37 -9.79 -7.99
N GLU A 67 -0.82 -9.20 -8.15
CA GLU A 67 -1.42 -9.02 -9.48
C GLU A 67 -0.63 -8.04 -10.34
N MET A 68 -0.13 -6.94 -9.77
CA MET A 68 0.75 -6.02 -10.48
C MET A 68 2.08 -6.69 -10.89
N SER A 69 2.62 -7.57 -10.04
CA SER A 69 3.80 -8.39 -10.32
C SER A 69 3.54 -9.35 -11.49
N ARG A 70 2.39 -10.05 -11.46
CA ARG A 70 1.99 -10.99 -12.52
C ARG A 70 1.85 -10.30 -13.88
N LEU A 71 1.23 -9.12 -13.91
CA LEU A 71 1.00 -8.35 -15.13
C LEU A 71 2.28 -7.70 -15.68
N SER A 72 3.15 -7.20 -14.80
CA SER A 72 4.37 -6.50 -15.19
C SER A 72 5.58 -7.42 -15.41
N GLY A 73 5.53 -8.65 -14.89
CA GLY A 73 6.67 -9.56 -14.87
C GLY A 73 7.77 -9.16 -13.88
N LYS A 74 7.51 -8.19 -12.97
CA LYS A 74 8.45 -7.71 -11.97
C LYS A 74 8.19 -8.38 -10.63
N LYS A 75 9.25 -8.70 -9.88
CA LYS A 75 9.13 -9.31 -8.55
C LYS A 75 8.50 -8.33 -7.55
N TYR A 76 7.65 -8.83 -6.65
CA TYR A 76 7.22 -8.08 -5.47
C TYR A 76 7.86 -8.63 -4.20
N ILE A 77 8.05 -7.74 -3.24
CA ILE A 77 8.68 -7.99 -1.95
C ILE A 77 7.74 -7.48 -0.86
N VAL A 78 7.60 -8.24 0.22
CA VAL A 78 6.70 -7.89 1.32
C VAL A 78 7.50 -7.42 2.53
N ALA A 79 7.31 -6.17 2.94
CA ALA A 79 7.76 -5.66 4.23
C ALA A 79 6.85 -6.22 5.33
N ARG A 80 7.43 -6.96 6.27
CA ARG A 80 6.67 -7.75 7.25
C ARG A 80 6.50 -7.00 8.57
N LYS A 81 5.38 -7.23 9.26
CA LYS A 81 5.08 -6.65 10.57
C LYS A 81 5.83 -7.30 11.74
N GLY A 82 6.62 -8.31 11.47
CA GLY A 82 7.43 -9.00 12.47
C GLY A 82 8.50 -9.85 11.79
N VAL A 83 9.60 -10.07 12.52
CA VAL A 83 10.69 -10.94 12.06
C VAL A 83 10.20 -12.36 11.85
N LYS A 84 10.62 -12.97 10.74
CA LYS A 84 10.31 -14.37 10.40
C LYS A 84 11.59 -15.20 10.45
N VAL A 85 11.43 -16.47 10.75
CA VAL A 85 12.58 -17.41 10.92
C VAL A 85 13.46 -17.55 9.67
N TYR A 86 12.94 -17.22 8.50
CA TYR A 86 13.66 -17.27 7.23
C TYR A 86 14.36 -15.95 6.87
N MET A 87 14.21 -14.90 7.67
CA MET A 87 14.84 -13.59 7.39
C MET A 87 16.30 -13.62 7.84
N ASP A 88 17.20 -13.33 6.92
CA ASP A 88 18.61 -13.11 7.22
C ASP A 88 18.85 -11.64 7.59
N ASN A 89 19.43 -11.42 8.78
CA ASN A 89 19.80 -10.10 9.31
C ASN A 89 18.76 -9.00 9.01
N PRO A 90 17.50 -9.13 9.48
CA PRO A 90 16.43 -8.21 9.11
C PRO A 90 16.71 -6.79 9.62
N ILE A 91 16.49 -5.81 8.74
CA ILE A 91 16.44 -4.41 9.12
C ILE A 91 15.02 -4.09 9.57
N GLU A 92 14.91 -3.42 10.71
CA GLU A 92 13.67 -2.85 11.23
C GLU A 92 13.60 -1.36 10.94
N PHE A 93 12.45 -0.90 10.47
CA PHE A 93 12.12 0.51 10.46
C PHE A 93 10.88 0.76 11.33
N LYS A 94 11.03 1.68 12.29
CA LYS A 94 9.96 2.08 13.21
C LYS A 94 9.43 3.44 12.81
N GLU A 95 8.13 3.55 12.70
CA GLU A 95 7.45 4.83 12.63
C GLU A 95 6.57 4.99 13.87
N THR A 96 6.76 6.08 14.60
CA THR A 96 5.96 6.40 15.78
C THR A 96 4.91 7.42 15.39
N SER A 97 3.65 7.03 15.42
CA SER A 97 2.55 7.97 15.23
C SER A 97 2.47 8.94 16.41
N LEU A 98 2.58 10.23 16.11
CA LEU A 98 2.42 11.29 17.10
C LEU A 98 0.98 11.37 17.64
N THR A 99 0.01 10.88 16.88
CA THR A 99 -1.42 10.99 17.20
C THR A 99 -1.99 9.80 17.95
N THR A 100 -1.47 8.60 17.74
CA THR A 100 -2.04 7.36 18.30
C THR A 100 -1.13 6.62 19.27
N GLN A 101 0.11 7.07 19.47
CA GLN A 101 1.15 6.38 20.26
C GLN A 101 1.37 4.90 19.83
N LYS A 102 0.91 4.53 18.64
CA LYS A 102 1.14 3.21 18.10
C LYS A 102 2.44 3.21 17.31
N GLU A 103 3.38 2.41 17.77
CA GLU A 103 4.56 2.09 16.97
C GLU A 103 4.16 1.11 15.86
N GLN A 104 4.51 1.45 14.62
CA GLN A 104 4.44 0.52 13.51
C GLN A 104 5.87 0.16 13.12
N SER A 105 6.21 -1.12 13.28
CA SER A 105 7.47 -1.66 12.82
C SER A 105 7.26 -2.48 11.57
N LEU A 106 8.11 -2.24 10.58
CA LEU A 106 8.22 -3.09 9.40
C LEU A 106 9.64 -3.65 9.32
N PHE A 107 9.75 -4.86 8.81
CA PHE A 107 10.98 -5.62 8.73
C PHE A 107 11.21 -6.13 7.30
N LEU A 108 12.46 -6.09 6.85
CA LEU A 108 12.88 -6.66 5.60
C LEU A 108 14.23 -7.37 5.79
N GLY A 109 14.32 -8.65 5.39
CA GLY A 109 15.56 -9.41 5.43
C GLY A 109 16.49 -9.04 4.28
N HIS A 110 17.79 -9.33 4.45
CA HIS A 110 18.81 -9.05 3.41
C HIS A 110 18.59 -9.85 2.13
N GLU A 111 18.01 -11.06 2.21
CA GLU A 111 17.71 -11.88 1.03
C GLU A 111 16.78 -11.20 0.01
N ASP A 112 15.88 -10.34 0.51
CA ASP A 112 14.99 -9.53 -0.33
C ASP A 112 15.51 -8.08 -0.48
N GLY A 113 16.02 -7.50 0.60
CA GLY A 113 16.49 -6.12 0.63
C GLY A 113 17.66 -5.84 -0.31
N ASP A 114 18.61 -6.76 -0.40
CA ASP A 114 19.77 -6.59 -1.29
C ASP A 114 19.39 -6.61 -2.77
N LEU A 115 18.24 -7.21 -3.12
CA LEU A 115 17.75 -7.23 -4.50
C LEU A 115 17.33 -5.84 -5.01
N ILE A 116 16.92 -4.95 -4.11
CA ILE A 116 16.43 -3.61 -4.49
C ILE A 116 17.54 -2.54 -4.50
N LYS A 117 18.74 -2.88 -4.06
CA LYS A 117 19.87 -1.94 -4.07
C LYS A 117 20.13 -1.42 -5.49
N ASP A 118 20.16 -0.10 -5.62
CA ASP A 118 20.36 0.62 -6.90
C ASP A 118 19.28 0.32 -7.97
N LYS A 119 18.14 -0.29 -7.56
CA LYS A 119 17.01 -0.60 -8.45
C LYS A 119 15.88 0.42 -8.31
N ARG A 120 15.09 0.55 -9.37
CA ARG A 120 13.87 1.37 -9.37
C ARG A 120 12.77 0.62 -8.61
N VAL A 121 12.31 1.19 -7.51
CA VAL A 121 11.33 0.59 -6.61
C VAL A 121 10.00 1.31 -6.68
N LEU A 122 8.94 0.57 -6.95
CA LEU A 122 7.56 1.01 -6.81
C LEU A 122 7.02 0.54 -5.45
N ILE A 123 6.54 1.47 -4.64
CA ILE A 123 5.83 1.14 -3.40
C ILE A 123 4.34 1.03 -3.70
N VAL A 124 3.72 -0.07 -3.24
CA VAL A 124 2.29 -0.36 -3.44
C VAL A 124 1.63 -0.60 -2.10
N ASP A 125 0.56 0.14 -1.82
CA ASP A 125 -0.32 -0.07 -0.66
C ASP A 125 -1.79 -0.23 -1.13
N ASP A 126 -2.72 -0.60 -0.24
CA ASP A 126 -4.15 -0.67 -0.55
C ASP A 126 -4.85 0.69 -0.38
N VAL A 127 -4.54 1.39 0.69
CA VAL A 127 -5.04 2.74 1.00
C VAL A 127 -3.91 3.57 1.60
N ILE A 128 -3.66 4.75 1.06
CA ILE A 128 -2.78 5.74 1.68
C ILE A 128 -3.67 6.75 2.40
N SER A 129 -3.50 6.85 3.72
CA SER A 129 -4.23 7.77 4.60
C SER A 129 -3.25 8.73 5.27
N THR A 130 -2.89 8.53 6.53
CA THR A 130 -1.92 9.39 7.24
C THR A 130 -0.50 9.31 6.65
N GLY A 131 -0.20 8.22 5.95
CA GLY A 131 1.10 7.97 5.34
C GLY A 131 2.14 7.34 6.28
N GLU A 132 1.75 6.94 7.50
CA GLU A 132 2.67 6.29 8.46
C GLU A 132 3.21 4.96 7.92
N SER A 133 2.31 4.11 7.41
CA SER A 133 2.72 2.85 6.76
C SER A 133 3.64 3.10 5.57
N LEU A 134 3.32 4.10 4.75
CA LEU A 134 4.13 4.49 3.60
C LEU A 134 5.53 4.96 4.02
N LYS A 135 5.64 5.78 5.06
CA LYS A 135 6.94 6.25 5.60
C LYS A 135 7.81 5.08 6.07
N ALA A 136 7.20 4.09 6.73
CA ALA A 136 7.94 2.91 7.19
C ALA A 136 8.50 2.10 6.01
N VAL A 137 7.73 1.91 4.94
CA VAL A 137 8.19 1.23 3.72
C VAL A 137 9.30 2.05 3.03
N ILE A 138 9.11 3.37 2.90
CA ILE A 138 10.13 4.29 2.35
C ILE A 138 11.44 4.16 3.14
N GLY A 139 11.37 4.16 4.47
CA GLY A 139 12.53 4.00 5.33
C GLY A 139 13.28 2.70 5.08
N LEU A 140 12.58 1.58 4.94
CA LEU A 140 13.19 0.29 4.62
C LEU A 140 13.85 0.28 3.24
N VAL A 141 13.16 0.78 2.20
CA VAL A 141 13.71 0.85 0.84
C VAL A 141 14.97 1.70 0.81
N ASN A 142 14.96 2.85 1.48
CA ASN A 142 16.13 3.72 1.58
C ASN A 142 17.29 3.06 2.34
N ALA A 143 17.01 2.31 3.42
CA ALA A 143 18.02 1.60 4.19
C ALA A 143 18.76 0.55 3.35
N PHE A 144 18.09 -0.07 2.38
CA PHE A 144 18.69 -1.00 1.42
C PHE A 144 19.23 -0.34 0.14
N GLY A 145 19.15 0.98 0.03
CA GLY A 145 19.69 1.72 -1.12
C GLY A 145 18.85 1.59 -2.40
N GLY A 146 17.56 1.31 -2.29
CA GLY A 146 16.63 1.32 -3.43
C GLY A 146 16.29 2.74 -3.88
N ASN A 147 16.02 2.92 -5.17
CA ASN A 147 15.59 4.20 -5.76
C ASN A 147 14.06 4.20 -5.91
N ILE A 148 13.36 4.86 -5.01
CA ILE A 148 11.89 4.94 -5.06
C ILE A 148 11.48 5.82 -6.25
N VAL A 149 10.78 5.23 -7.21
CA VAL A 149 10.30 5.94 -8.40
C VAL A 149 8.87 6.45 -8.26
N ALA A 150 8.05 5.76 -7.47
CA ALA A 150 6.70 6.19 -7.10
C ALA A 150 6.16 5.39 -5.91
N SER A 151 5.13 5.94 -5.28
CA SER A 151 4.27 5.27 -4.30
C SER A 151 2.85 5.31 -4.82
N CYS A 152 2.14 4.19 -4.80
CA CYS A 152 0.78 4.12 -5.32
C CYS A 152 -0.15 3.27 -4.45
N ALA A 153 -1.43 3.54 -4.57
CA ALA A 153 -2.52 2.77 -3.97
C ALA A 153 -3.80 2.94 -4.79
N PRO A 154 -4.77 2.01 -4.71
CA PRO A 154 -6.10 2.23 -5.25
C PRO A 154 -6.77 3.48 -4.69
N LEU A 155 -6.65 3.71 -3.39
CA LEU A 155 -7.32 4.80 -2.69
C LEU A 155 -6.35 5.72 -1.94
N ALA A 156 -6.65 7.02 -2.00
CA ALA A 156 -6.11 8.01 -1.08
C ALA A 156 -7.23 8.50 -0.16
N GLU A 157 -7.08 8.29 1.16
CA GLU A 157 -8.11 8.58 2.16
C GLU A 157 -7.87 9.93 2.82
N GLY A 158 -8.94 10.73 2.94
CA GLY A 158 -8.89 12.03 3.59
C GLY A 158 -7.91 12.99 2.91
N ASP A 159 -7.05 13.62 3.69
CA ASP A 159 -6.06 14.60 3.21
C ASP A 159 -5.02 14.02 2.23
N ALA A 160 -4.82 12.71 2.24
CA ALA A 160 -3.97 12.04 1.25
C ALA A 160 -4.49 12.24 -0.18
N GLY A 161 -5.78 12.47 -0.35
CA GLY A 161 -6.38 12.77 -1.65
C GLY A 161 -5.93 14.12 -2.28
N GLU A 162 -5.24 14.97 -1.53
CA GLU A 162 -4.69 16.24 -2.01
C GLU A 162 -3.17 16.18 -2.26
N ARG A 163 -2.54 15.00 -2.03
CA ARG A 163 -1.11 14.81 -2.25
C ARG A 163 -0.80 14.64 -3.74
N ASP A 164 0.29 15.26 -4.18
CA ASP A 164 0.84 15.17 -5.55
C ASP A 164 2.05 14.21 -5.65
N ASP A 165 2.54 13.72 -4.51
CA ASP A 165 3.69 12.81 -4.41
C ASP A 165 3.30 11.32 -4.37
N ILE A 166 2.01 11.01 -4.53
CA ILE A 166 1.48 9.65 -4.61
C ILE A 166 0.58 9.47 -5.84
N ILE A 167 0.48 8.24 -6.32
CA ILE A 167 -0.39 7.88 -7.44
C ILE A 167 -1.56 7.06 -6.89
N PHE A 168 -2.79 7.47 -7.17
CA PHE A 168 -3.98 6.75 -6.74
C PHE A 168 -5.08 6.78 -7.81
N LEU A 169 -6.06 5.91 -7.68
CA LEU A 169 -7.17 5.82 -8.63
C LEU A 169 -8.35 6.67 -8.20
N GLU A 170 -8.69 6.66 -6.90
CA GLU A 170 -9.87 7.35 -6.39
C GLU A 170 -9.63 7.88 -4.97
N LYS A 171 -10.34 8.96 -4.60
CA LYS A 171 -10.35 9.50 -3.24
C LYS A 171 -11.36 8.76 -2.37
N LEU A 172 -10.99 8.44 -1.15
CA LEU A 172 -11.89 7.91 -0.13
C LEU A 172 -12.13 8.99 0.94
N PRO A 173 -13.37 9.49 1.09
CA PRO A 173 -13.66 10.50 2.10
C PRO A 173 -13.59 9.91 3.52
N LEU A 174 -13.26 10.75 4.51
CA LEU A 174 -13.49 10.46 5.91
C LEU A 174 -14.97 10.75 6.26
N PHE A 175 -15.54 9.90 7.10
CA PHE A 175 -16.98 9.97 7.44
C PHE A 175 -17.15 10.47 8.87
N PHE A 176 -16.81 11.74 9.09
CA PHE A 176 -17.05 12.39 10.39
C PHE A 176 -18.54 12.43 10.73
N LYS A 177 -18.84 12.31 12.04
CA LYS A 177 -20.17 12.61 12.58
C LYS A 177 -20.37 14.10 12.76
#